data_ab66222ffae7aca06058f7634ebeb1fb
#
_entry.id   ab66222ffae7aca06058f7634ebeb1fb
#
_cell.length_a   1.000
_cell.length_b   1.000
_cell.length_c   1.000
_cell.angle_alpha   90.00
_cell.angle_beta   90.00
_cell.angle_gamma   90.00
#
_symmetry.space_group_name_H-M   'P 1'
#
loop_
_entity.id
_entity.type
_entity.pdbx_description
1 polymer ?
#
loop_
_entity_poly.entity_id
_entity_poly.type
_entity_poly.pdbx_seq_one_letter_code
_entity_poly.pdbx_strand_id
1 'polypeptide(L)'
;MMKCRQMFVILLMLSLLCIPSALGEEVPSLLHQQVDAAAGSVSYPQVTGMSDAVYQQQANAAILAAGEVEARITRLQSLSADSVGLTQTYEALLAGDVLSVAFSAQGALRDSGFTHQWSTVNLDLTTGEVITLADLFTDEAAARQAILDYMEQQVAPELSAHLEAGQLAPLPETFALSQVGITFYYDLDRFTTLSGKAGKITLLYTELRDLLKLGEGTVLTRLGAEEALTLNAQSAEKIRAAVEAGQIPGIPAVVGEQLTALIERYPLRLDPDYFPGGRFFHLEDDAFRGAYVLTDALLETWDHSVVQGIRTDRANFYGLCTDVTTQAEWRAVLGEPDASVDINEDDAYSYYLDVGTSDYYNIGEHQLRLHADANGILQSIFVTQ
;
A
#
# COMPACT_ATOMS: atom_id res chain seq x y z
N MET A 1 53.12 1.28 -27.36
CA MET A 1 52.09 1.27 -26.29
C MET A 1 50.76 1.71 -26.89
N MET A 2 49.98 0.74 -27.33
CA MET A 2 48.66 0.97 -27.95
C MET A 2 47.58 0.93 -26.87
N LYS A 3 46.88 2.04 -26.67
CA LYS A 3 45.70 2.08 -25.80
C LYS A 3 44.51 1.45 -26.53
N CYS A 4 44.09 0.29 -26.08
CA CYS A 4 42.89 -0.39 -26.53
C CYS A 4 41.65 0.36 -25.94
N ARG A 5 40.92 1.10 -26.75
CA ARG A 5 39.61 1.63 -26.42
C ARG A 5 38.60 0.50 -26.58
N GLN A 6 38.17 -0.05 -25.49
CA GLN A 6 36.99 -0.92 -25.48
C GLN A 6 35.72 -0.05 -25.67
N MET A 7 35.19 -0.12 -26.86
CA MET A 7 33.88 0.41 -27.22
C MET A 7 32.84 -0.63 -26.78
N PHE A 8 32.14 -0.35 -25.67
CA PHE A 8 30.95 -1.14 -25.29
C PHE A 8 29.83 -0.77 -26.22
N VAL A 9 29.49 -1.68 -27.11
CA VAL A 9 28.30 -1.63 -27.95
C VAL A 9 27.17 -2.17 -27.10
N ILE A 10 26.25 -1.30 -26.70
CA ILE A 10 24.97 -1.70 -26.10
C ILE A 10 24.11 -2.24 -27.22
N LEU A 11 23.95 -3.55 -27.25
CA LEU A 11 23.06 -4.25 -28.17
C LEU A 11 21.63 -4.18 -27.60
N LEU A 12 20.85 -3.23 -28.07
CA LEU A 12 19.41 -3.19 -27.81
C LEU A 12 18.80 -4.34 -28.63
N MET A 13 18.64 -5.53 -28.04
CA MET A 13 17.89 -6.60 -28.69
C MET A 13 16.38 -6.33 -28.54
N LEU A 14 15.82 -5.65 -29.53
CA LEU A 14 14.39 -5.69 -29.82
C LEU A 14 14.08 -7.05 -30.44
N SER A 15 13.78 -8.07 -29.62
CA SER A 15 13.23 -9.31 -30.12
C SER A 15 11.72 -9.15 -30.27
N LEU A 16 11.29 -8.64 -31.45
CA LEU A 16 9.90 -8.80 -31.90
C LEU A 16 9.72 -10.27 -32.31
N LEU A 17 9.31 -11.10 -31.38
CA LEU A 17 8.70 -12.39 -31.68
C LEU A 17 7.18 -12.18 -31.79
N CYS A 18 6.70 -11.93 -33.01
CA CYS A 18 5.30 -12.08 -33.36
C CYS A 18 4.97 -13.58 -33.32
N ILE A 19 4.44 -14.06 -32.21
CA ILE A 19 3.72 -15.32 -32.11
C ILE A 19 2.24 -14.95 -32.33
N PRO A 20 1.54 -15.50 -33.30
CA PRO A 20 0.10 -15.30 -33.43
C PRO A 20 -0.58 -16.04 -32.28
N SER A 21 -1.03 -15.27 -31.28
CA SER A 21 -1.82 -15.79 -30.18
C SER A 21 -3.21 -16.18 -30.68
N ALA A 22 -3.62 -17.39 -30.35
CA ALA A 22 -5.02 -17.79 -30.40
C ALA A 22 -5.85 -16.79 -29.57
N LEU A 23 -7.05 -16.48 -30.06
CA LEU A 23 -8.05 -15.57 -29.50
C LEU A 23 -8.32 -15.80 -28.00
N GLY A 24 -7.46 -15.31 -27.13
CA GLY A 24 -7.71 -15.05 -25.73
C GLY A 24 -7.79 -13.53 -25.58
N GLU A 25 -8.69 -13.01 -24.79
CA GLU A 25 -8.71 -11.60 -24.43
C GLU A 25 -7.31 -11.21 -23.93
N GLU A 26 -6.68 -10.24 -24.61
CA GLU A 26 -5.39 -9.69 -24.17
C GLU A 26 -5.65 -8.92 -22.89
N VAL A 27 -5.11 -9.43 -21.78
CA VAL A 27 -5.23 -8.81 -20.46
C VAL A 27 -4.00 -7.94 -20.23
N PRO A 28 -4.15 -6.65 -19.88
CA PRO A 28 -3.03 -5.79 -19.55
C PRO A 28 -2.13 -6.43 -18.47
N SER A 29 -0.83 -6.34 -18.67
CA SER A 29 0.18 -6.84 -17.74
C SER A 29 1.36 -5.88 -17.64
N LEU A 30 2.15 -6.01 -16.56
CA LEU A 30 3.31 -5.17 -16.31
C LEU A 30 4.59 -5.95 -16.55
N LEU A 31 5.47 -5.36 -17.36
CA LEU A 31 6.83 -5.83 -17.56
C LEU A 31 7.78 -4.92 -16.78
N HIS A 32 8.59 -5.51 -15.90
CA HIS A 32 9.64 -4.78 -15.19
C HIS A 32 10.79 -4.44 -16.13
N GLN A 33 11.22 -3.19 -16.12
CA GLN A 33 12.38 -2.68 -16.83
C GLN A 33 13.39 -2.14 -15.82
N GLN A 34 14.68 -2.40 -16.05
CA GLN A 34 15.76 -1.89 -15.21
C GLN A 34 16.98 -1.53 -16.05
N VAL A 35 17.60 -0.41 -15.73
CA VAL A 35 18.89 0.02 -16.28
C VAL A 35 19.88 0.17 -15.15
N ASP A 36 20.94 -0.62 -15.18
CA ASP A 36 22.01 -0.61 -14.19
C ASP A 36 23.24 0.14 -14.70
N ALA A 37 23.92 0.81 -13.78
CA ALA A 37 25.23 1.42 -14.00
C ALA A 37 26.08 1.30 -12.72
N ALA A 38 27.36 1.71 -12.80
CA ALA A 38 28.29 1.62 -11.66
C ALA A 38 27.83 2.42 -10.42
N ALA A 39 27.01 3.45 -10.62
CA ALA A 39 26.53 4.34 -9.56
C ALA A 39 25.06 4.07 -9.14
N GLY A 40 24.45 2.96 -9.55
CA GLY A 40 23.08 2.62 -9.13
C GLY A 40 22.21 2.03 -10.23
N SER A 41 20.89 2.22 -10.11
CA SER A 41 19.91 1.65 -11.04
C SER A 41 18.66 2.54 -11.20
N VAL A 42 18.01 2.41 -12.35
CA VAL A 42 16.70 3.02 -12.63
C VAL A 42 15.74 1.92 -13.06
N SER A 43 14.69 1.70 -12.26
CA SER A 43 13.64 0.72 -12.54
C SER A 43 12.32 1.42 -12.85
N TYR A 44 11.53 0.85 -13.76
CA TYR A 44 10.21 1.34 -14.14
C TYR A 44 9.35 0.22 -14.74
N PRO A 45 8.01 0.30 -14.64
CA PRO A 45 7.13 -0.66 -15.30
C PRO A 45 6.85 -0.25 -16.75
N GLN A 46 6.48 -1.23 -17.56
CA GLN A 46 5.95 -1.05 -18.90
C GLN A 46 4.67 -1.86 -19.04
N VAL A 47 3.60 -1.23 -19.54
CA VAL A 47 2.34 -1.93 -19.83
C VAL A 47 2.47 -2.68 -21.14
N THR A 48 1.99 -3.93 -21.15
CA THR A 48 1.90 -4.81 -22.34
C THR A 48 0.54 -5.49 -22.36
N GLY A 49 0.16 -6.04 -23.51
CA GLY A 49 -1.07 -6.84 -23.66
C GLY A 49 -2.36 -6.02 -23.66
N MET A 50 -2.31 -4.73 -23.96
CA MET A 50 -3.53 -3.97 -24.24
C MET A 50 -4.02 -4.21 -25.66
N SER A 51 -5.33 -4.34 -25.82
CA SER A 51 -5.96 -4.53 -27.14
C SER A 51 -5.80 -3.31 -28.06
N ASP A 52 -5.73 -2.10 -27.49
CA ASP A 52 -5.46 -0.86 -28.22
C ASP A 52 -3.99 -0.44 -28.09
N ALA A 53 -3.26 -0.53 -29.19
CA ALA A 53 -1.84 -0.18 -29.24
C ALA A 53 -1.58 1.33 -29.02
N VAL A 54 -2.53 2.21 -29.36
CA VAL A 54 -2.41 3.65 -29.15
C VAL A 54 -2.51 3.95 -27.65
N TYR A 55 -3.48 3.39 -26.96
CA TYR A 55 -3.62 3.54 -25.51
C TYR A 55 -2.46 2.93 -24.76
N GLN A 56 -1.96 1.75 -25.20
CA GLN A 56 -0.73 1.19 -24.63
C GLN A 56 0.48 2.12 -24.78
N GLN A 57 0.66 2.72 -25.93
CA GLN A 57 1.75 3.68 -26.15
C GLN A 57 1.58 4.94 -25.29
N GLN A 58 0.35 5.46 -25.14
CA GLN A 58 0.05 6.62 -24.30
C GLN A 58 0.34 6.30 -22.83
N ALA A 59 -0.12 5.14 -22.34
CA ALA A 59 0.14 4.69 -20.97
C ALA A 59 1.64 4.59 -20.69
N ASN A 60 2.40 3.95 -21.58
CA ASN A 60 3.85 3.83 -21.44
C ASN A 60 4.56 5.17 -21.49
N ALA A 61 4.13 6.09 -22.35
CA ALA A 61 4.67 7.45 -22.40
C ALA A 61 4.40 8.23 -21.10
N ALA A 62 3.20 8.10 -20.52
CA ALA A 62 2.85 8.72 -19.24
C ALA A 62 3.69 8.16 -18.09
N ILE A 63 3.93 6.84 -18.04
CA ILE A 63 4.80 6.20 -17.06
C ILE A 63 6.23 6.74 -17.15
N LEU A 64 6.81 6.78 -18.36
CA LEU A 64 8.16 7.29 -18.57
C LEU A 64 8.30 8.75 -18.18
N ALA A 65 7.28 9.57 -18.50
CA ALA A 65 7.25 11.00 -18.16
C ALA A 65 7.15 11.21 -16.63
N ALA A 66 6.22 10.51 -15.97
CA ALA A 66 6.01 10.63 -14.52
C ALA A 66 7.25 10.20 -13.72
N GLY A 67 7.91 9.10 -14.12
CA GLY A 67 9.16 8.64 -13.51
C GLY A 67 10.41 9.44 -13.95
N GLU A 68 10.30 10.46 -14.83
CA GLU A 68 11.45 11.14 -15.43
C GLU A 68 12.52 10.14 -15.95
N VAL A 69 12.09 8.98 -16.44
CA VAL A 69 12.95 7.80 -16.64
C VAL A 69 14.14 8.10 -17.55
N GLU A 70 13.93 8.76 -18.68
CA GLU A 70 15.00 9.09 -19.64
C GLU A 70 16.03 10.05 -19.04
N ALA A 71 15.58 11.06 -18.30
CA ALA A 71 16.44 12.02 -17.63
C ALA A 71 17.27 11.34 -16.53
N ARG A 72 16.66 10.44 -15.77
CA ARG A 72 17.35 9.68 -14.72
C ARG A 72 18.33 8.67 -15.25
N ILE A 73 18.02 7.98 -16.34
CA ILE A 73 18.98 7.10 -17.03
C ILE A 73 20.17 7.91 -17.55
N THR A 74 19.93 9.04 -18.18
CA THR A 74 21.01 9.94 -18.65
C THR A 74 21.86 10.42 -17.49
N ARG A 75 21.25 10.82 -16.38
CA ARG A 75 21.95 11.23 -15.17
C ARG A 75 22.77 10.09 -14.60
N LEU A 76 22.19 8.92 -14.41
CA LEU A 76 22.85 7.71 -13.91
C LEU A 76 24.11 7.38 -14.74
N GLN A 77 24.02 7.43 -16.06
CA GLN A 77 25.13 7.16 -16.96
C GLN A 77 26.25 8.22 -16.88
N SER A 78 25.95 9.43 -16.41
CA SER A 78 26.92 10.51 -16.21
C SER A 78 27.69 10.41 -14.89
N LEU A 79 27.21 9.61 -13.93
CA LEU A 79 27.83 9.43 -12.62
C LEU A 79 29.01 8.46 -12.67
N SER A 80 30.04 8.75 -11.88
CA SER A 80 31.15 7.82 -11.67
C SER A 80 30.83 6.86 -10.50
N ALA A 81 31.52 5.74 -10.42
CA ALA A 81 31.37 4.78 -9.33
C ALA A 81 31.65 5.37 -7.93
N ASP A 82 32.47 6.42 -7.86
CA ASP A 82 32.81 7.13 -6.61
C ASP A 82 31.83 8.27 -6.27
N SER A 83 30.84 8.49 -7.12
CA SER A 83 29.82 9.53 -6.90
C SER A 83 28.77 9.07 -5.91
N VAL A 84 28.01 10.04 -5.36
CA VAL A 84 26.71 9.72 -4.72
C VAL A 84 25.85 9.00 -5.76
N GLY A 85 25.40 7.79 -5.43
CA GLY A 85 24.64 6.95 -6.34
C GLY A 85 23.27 7.56 -6.70
N LEU A 86 22.60 6.97 -7.70
CA LEU A 86 21.21 7.25 -8.05
C LEU A 86 20.46 5.93 -8.11
N THR A 87 19.39 5.83 -7.33
CA THR A 87 18.51 4.66 -7.36
C THR A 87 17.08 5.12 -7.56
N GLN A 88 16.38 4.54 -8.52
CA GLN A 88 14.95 4.67 -8.70
C GLN A 88 14.31 3.30 -8.64
N THR A 89 13.32 3.17 -7.78
CA THR A 89 12.42 2.02 -7.68
C THR A 89 10.99 2.45 -7.95
N TYR A 90 10.07 1.49 -8.06
CA TYR A 90 8.65 1.78 -8.16
C TYR A 90 7.82 0.71 -7.44
N GLU A 91 6.63 1.13 -7.03
CA GLU A 91 5.52 0.27 -6.64
C GLU A 91 4.41 0.44 -7.69
N ALA A 92 3.76 -0.65 -8.08
CA ALA A 92 2.69 -0.58 -9.06
C ALA A 92 1.55 -1.53 -8.69
N LEU A 93 0.32 -1.04 -8.82
CA LEU A 93 -0.90 -1.82 -8.76
C LEU A 93 -1.58 -1.78 -10.13
N LEU A 94 -1.84 -2.95 -10.69
CA LEU A 94 -2.72 -3.13 -11.83
C LEU A 94 -3.95 -3.92 -11.37
N ALA A 95 -5.11 -3.28 -11.36
CA ALA A 95 -6.38 -3.87 -10.98
C ALA A 95 -7.38 -3.66 -12.12
N GLY A 96 -7.68 -4.73 -12.84
CA GLY A 96 -8.46 -4.66 -14.06
C GLY A 96 -7.79 -3.77 -15.11
N ASP A 97 -8.42 -2.64 -15.38
CA ASP A 97 -7.99 -1.63 -16.33
C ASP A 97 -7.52 -0.30 -15.66
N VAL A 98 -7.31 -0.33 -14.35
CA VAL A 98 -6.74 0.80 -13.60
C VAL A 98 -5.31 0.45 -13.20
N LEU A 99 -4.37 1.32 -13.58
CA LEU A 99 -2.97 1.22 -13.20
C LEU A 99 -2.58 2.41 -12.32
N SER A 100 -1.97 2.12 -11.17
CA SER A 100 -1.35 3.12 -10.30
C SER A 100 0.12 2.79 -10.14
N VAL A 101 1.00 3.77 -10.37
CA VAL A 101 2.46 3.64 -10.21
C VAL A 101 2.98 4.76 -9.34
N ALA A 102 3.75 4.41 -8.32
CA ALA A 102 4.50 5.32 -7.48
C ALA A 102 6.00 5.08 -7.65
N PHE A 103 6.75 6.11 -8.00
CA PHE A 103 8.20 6.07 -8.12
C PHE A 103 8.86 6.67 -6.88
N SER A 104 9.90 6.01 -6.39
CA SER A 104 10.81 6.51 -5.39
C SER A 104 12.19 6.65 -6.01
N ALA A 105 12.70 7.86 -6.11
CA ALA A 105 14.03 8.14 -6.63
C ALA A 105 14.88 8.85 -5.58
N GLN A 106 16.08 8.35 -5.35
CA GLN A 106 16.98 8.89 -4.33
C GLN A 106 18.43 8.92 -4.82
N GLY A 107 19.20 9.85 -4.26
CA GLY A 107 20.63 9.99 -4.54
C GLY A 107 20.95 11.29 -5.25
N ALA A 108 21.92 11.26 -6.17
CA ALA A 108 22.37 12.42 -6.95
C ALA A 108 21.41 12.75 -8.11
N LEU A 109 20.15 13.03 -7.80
CA LEU A 109 19.13 13.35 -8.82
C LEU A 109 19.43 14.67 -9.53
N ARG A 110 20.06 15.61 -8.81
CA ARG A 110 20.48 16.93 -9.28
C ARG A 110 21.93 17.21 -8.86
N ASP A 111 22.49 18.32 -9.33
CA ASP A 111 23.87 18.73 -8.95
C ASP A 111 23.98 19.22 -7.49
N SER A 112 22.85 19.43 -6.82
CA SER A 112 22.75 19.93 -5.43
C SER A 112 23.03 18.90 -4.33
N GLY A 113 23.44 17.65 -4.67
CA GLY A 113 23.76 16.61 -3.71
C GLY A 113 22.70 15.53 -3.60
N PHE A 114 22.62 14.86 -2.43
CA PHE A 114 21.64 13.80 -2.18
C PHE A 114 20.22 14.40 -2.06
N THR A 115 19.29 13.87 -2.81
CA THR A 115 17.87 14.21 -2.77
C THR A 115 17.02 12.94 -2.81
N HIS A 116 15.79 13.03 -2.33
CA HIS A 116 14.77 12.01 -2.50
C HIS A 116 13.53 12.66 -3.11
N GLN A 117 12.92 12.02 -4.08
CA GLN A 117 11.74 12.52 -4.78
C GLN A 117 10.74 11.40 -5.00
N TRP A 118 9.48 11.72 -4.73
CA TRP A 118 8.33 10.92 -5.10
C TRP A 118 7.72 11.45 -6.39
N SER A 119 7.23 10.57 -7.25
CA SER A 119 6.34 10.90 -8.35
C SER A 119 5.38 9.75 -8.60
N THR A 120 4.20 10.06 -9.14
CA THR A 120 3.15 9.07 -9.34
C THR A 120 2.47 9.27 -10.68
N VAL A 121 1.87 8.21 -11.20
CA VAL A 121 0.90 8.27 -12.29
C VAL A 121 -0.18 7.22 -12.06
N ASN A 122 -1.43 7.65 -12.21
CA ASN A 122 -2.60 6.79 -12.18
C ASN A 122 -3.23 6.84 -13.57
N LEU A 123 -3.51 5.69 -14.16
CA LEU A 123 -3.94 5.58 -15.56
C LEU A 123 -5.22 4.75 -15.68
N ASP A 124 -6.13 5.25 -16.49
CA ASP A 124 -7.24 4.50 -17.04
C ASP A 124 -6.77 3.82 -18.33
N LEU A 125 -6.57 2.52 -18.31
CA LEU A 125 -6.07 1.77 -19.46
C LEU A 125 -7.14 1.58 -20.54
N THR A 126 -8.42 1.88 -20.25
CA THR A 126 -9.48 1.84 -21.29
C THR A 126 -9.43 3.07 -22.22
N THR A 127 -8.86 4.17 -21.74
CA THR A 127 -8.76 5.44 -22.50
C THR A 127 -7.32 5.88 -22.72
N GLY A 128 -6.38 5.35 -21.94
CA GLY A 128 -4.98 5.78 -21.89
C GLY A 128 -4.79 7.13 -21.16
N GLU A 129 -5.82 7.65 -20.50
CA GLU A 129 -5.79 8.95 -19.83
C GLU A 129 -5.27 8.86 -18.39
N VAL A 130 -4.74 9.98 -17.90
CA VAL A 130 -4.30 10.11 -16.51
C VAL A 130 -5.51 10.34 -15.60
N ILE A 131 -5.62 9.53 -14.54
CA ILE A 131 -6.63 9.68 -13.50
C ILE A 131 -6.17 10.78 -12.53
N THR A 132 -7.04 11.72 -12.26
CA THR A 132 -6.85 12.85 -11.34
C THR A 132 -7.75 12.71 -10.11
N LEU A 133 -7.59 13.58 -9.10
CA LEU A 133 -8.47 13.58 -7.93
C LEU A 133 -9.94 13.87 -8.30
N ALA A 134 -10.19 14.64 -9.35
CA ALA A 134 -11.56 14.92 -9.85
C ALA A 134 -12.30 13.65 -10.33
N ASP A 135 -11.55 12.61 -10.73
CA ASP A 135 -12.13 11.34 -11.19
C ASP A 135 -12.54 10.45 -10.02
N LEU A 136 -12.00 10.71 -8.83
CA LEU A 136 -12.19 9.89 -7.62
C LEU A 136 -13.28 10.41 -6.70
N PHE A 137 -13.59 11.70 -6.73
CA PHE A 137 -14.49 12.34 -5.78
C PHE A 137 -15.72 12.95 -6.44
N THR A 138 -16.82 12.98 -5.72
CA THR A 138 -18.09 13.60 -6.18
C THR A 138 -17.99 15.12 -6.27
N ASP A 139 -17.21 15.73 -5.35
CA ASP A 139 -16.83 17.14 -5.33
C ASP A 139 -15.36 17.25 -4.93
N GLU A 140 -14.49 17.53 -5.89
CA GLU A 140 -13.04 17.57 -5.65
C GLU A 140 -12.64 18.64 -4.63
N ALA A 141 -13.25 19.82 -4.69
CA ALA A 141 -12.87 20.92 -3.80
C ALA A 141 -13.27 20.62 -2.35
N ALA A 142 -14.47 20.10 -2.14
CA ALA A 142 -14.94 19.67 -0.84
C ALA A 142 -14.10 18.49 -0.33
N ALA A 143 -13.75 17.54 -1.19
CA ALA A 143 -12.93 16.40 -0.82
C ALA A 143 -11.52 16.82 -0.39
N ARG A 144 -10.86 17.70 -1.13
CA ARG A 144 -9.53 18.23 -0.76
C ARG A 144 -9.53 18.86 0.63
N GLN A 145 -10.55 19.66 0.95
CA GLN A 145 -10.64 20.27 2.28
C GLN A 145 -10.91 19.23 3.37
N ALA A 146 -11.87 18.34 3.16
CA ALA A 146 -12.19 17.28 4.13
C ALA A 146 -11.01 16.34 4.39
N ILE A 147 -10.24 15.99 3.35
CA ILE A 147 -9.01 15.20 3.47
C ILE A 147 -7.98 15.92 4.32
N LEU A 148 -7.73 17.20 4.08
CA LEU A 148 -6.80 18.00 4.87
C LEU A 148 -7.24 18.10 6.33
N ASP A 149 -8.53 18.37 6.58
CA ASP A 149 -9.09 18.44 7.92
C ASP A 149 -8.91 17.11 8.67
N TYR A 150 -9.17 15.98 8.01
CA TYR A 150 -8.95 14.65 8.55
C TYR A 150 -7.47 14.41 8.86
N MET A 151 -6.58 14.70 7.93
CA MET A 151 -5.14 14.55 8.13
C MET A 151 -4.63 15.39 9.30
N GLU A 152 -5.10 16.62 9.44
CA GLU A 152 -4.70 17.50 10.57
C GLU A 152 -5.22 17.02 11.92
N GLN A 153 -6.41 16.44 11.95
CA GLN A 153 -7.05 15.96 13.18
C GLN A 153 -6.56 14.58 13.61
N GLN A 154 -6.38 13.67 12.68
CA GLN A 154 -6.12 12.25 12.97
C GLN A 154 -4.67 11.84 12.72
N VAL A 155 -4.03 12.39 11.69
CA VAL A 155 -2.68 11.96 11.27
C VAL A 155 -1.60 12.86 11.86
N ALA A 156 -1.78 14.17 11.84
CA ALA A 156 -0.79 15.13 12.32
C ALA A 156 -0.38 14.93 13.80
N PRO A 157 -1.28 14.56 14.73
CA PRO A 157 -0.89 14.26 16.10
C PRO A 157 0.13 13.11 16.21
N GLU A 158 -0.02 12.07 15.41
CA GLU A 158 0.90 10.93 15.36
C GLU A 158 2.24 11.29 14.69
N LEU A 159 2.20 12.22 13.73
CA LEU A 159 3.36 12.75 13.02
C LEU A 159 3.94 14.01 13.69
N SER A 160 3.40 14.47 14.81
CA SER A 160 3.74 15.76 15.45
C SER A 160 5.22 15.94 15.77
N ALA A 161 5.98 14.86 15.94
CA ALA A 161 7.44 14.91 16.07
C ALA A 161 8.16 15.35 14.78
N HIS A 162 7.47 15.36 13.63
CA HIS A 162 8.03 15.53 12.29
C HIS A 162 7.35 16.61 11.46
N LEU A 163 6.23 17.14 11.91
CA LEU A 163 5.42 18.15 11.23
C LEU A 163 5.30 19.42 12.07
N GLU A 164 5.49 20.58 11.44
CA GLU A 164 5.06 21.86 12.01
C GLU A 164 3.58 22.11 11.62
N ALA A 165 2.88 22.89 12.44
CA ALA A 165 1.47 23.21 12.18
C ALA A 165 1.27 23.84 10.80
N GLY A 166 0.30 23.31 10.04
CA GLY A 166 -0.06 23.81 8.71
C GLY A 166 0.81 23.29 7.54
N GLN A 167 1.74 22.37 7.78
CA GLN A 167 2.59 21.83 6.71
C GLN A 167 1.89 20.82 5.78
N LEU A 168 0.72 20.32 6.14
CA LEU A 168 -0.05 19.39 5.27
C LEU A 168 -0.75 20.08 4.10
N ALA A 169 -1.02 21.38 4.21
CA ALA A 169 -1.62 22.14 3.11
C ALA A 169 -0.57 22.71 2.15
N PRO A 170 -0.84 22.78 0.83
CA PRO A 170 -1.98 22.17 0.14
C PRO A 170 -1.82 20.66 -0.01
N LEU A 171 -2.93 19.95 -0.20
CA LEU A 171 -2.93 18.53 -0.54
C LEU A 171 -2.12 18.31 -1.83
N PRO A 172 -1.15 17.39 -1.86
CA PRO A 172 -0.33 17.15 -3.04
C PRO A 172 -1.14 16.54 -4.19
N GLU A 173 -0.72 16.86 -5.42
CA GLU A 173 -1.23 16.20 -6.62
C GLU A 173 -0.59 14.82 -6.84
N THR A 174 0.48 14.53 -6.10
CA THR A 174 1.21 13.26 -6.17
C THR A 174 0.52 12.26 -5.25
N PHE A 175 -0.24 11.33 -5.83
CA PHE A 175 -0.94 10.28 -5.09
C PHE A 175 -0.92 8.96 -5.86
N ALA A 176 -1.00 7.85 -5.13
CA ALA A 176 -1.19 6.52 -5.69
C ALA A 176 -2.45 5.87 -5.14
N LEU A 177 -3.03 4.99 -5.94
CA LEU A 177 -4.23 4.23 -5.62
C LEU A 177 -3.84 2.80 -5.20
N SER A 178 -4.55 2.28 -4.22
CA SER A 178 -4.55 0.86 -3.87
C SER A 178 -5.98 0.32 -3.87
N GLN A 179 -6.16 -0.97 -3.63
CA GLN A 179 -7.50 -1.54 -3.49
C GLN A 179 -8.21 -1.11 -2.22
N VAL A 180 -7.48 -0.57 -1.25
CA VAL A 180 -8.00 -0.24 0.08
C VAL A 180 -7.94 1.25 0.41
N GLY A 181 -7.23 2.08 -0.38
CA GLY A 181 -7.09 3.49 -0.04
C GLY A 181 -6.27 4.30 -1.05
N ILE A 182 -6.03 5.55 -0.70
CA ILE A 182 -5.26 6.53 -1.46
C ILE A 182 -4.04 6.93 -0.62
N THR A 183 -2.84 6.84 -1.19
CA THR A 183 -1.61 7.33 -0.57
C THR A 183 -1.18 8.64 -1.19
N PHE A 184 -1.09 9.70 -0.41
CA PHE A 184 -0.57 10.99 -0.80
C PHE A 184 0.92 11.09 -0.51
N TYR A 185 1.70 11.64 -1.44
CA TYR A 185 3.15 11.76 -1.34
C TYR A 185 3.54 13.23 -1.25
N TYR A 186 4.13 13.60 -0.14
CA TYR A 186 4.64 14.95 0.14
C TYR A 186 6.13 15.02 -0.14
N ASP A 187 6.60 16.16 -0.57
CA ASP A 187 8.03 16.42 -0.68
C ASP A 187 8.71 16.34 0.70
N LEU A 188 9.82 15.61 0.76
CA LEU A 188 10.51 15.34 2.04
C LEU A 188 11.12 16.57 2.69
N ASP A 189 11.35 17.66 1.95
CA ASP A 189 11.82 18.93 2.48
C ASP A 189 10.79 19.66 3.35
N ARG A 190 9.53 19.23 3.31
CA ARG A 190 8.47 19.71 4.21
C ARG A 190 8.57 19.11 5.62
N PHE A 191 9.35 18.06 5.83
CA PHE A 191 9.43 17.36 7.09
C PHE A 191 10.77 17.62 7.78
N THR A 192 10.73 17.79 9.11
CA THR A 192 11.91 18.10 9.93
C THR A 192 12.87 16.92 10.12
N THR A 193 12.46 15.71 9.70
CA THR A 193 13.29 14.52 9.77
C THR A 193 13.32 13.79 8.44
N LEU A 194 14.52 13.42 7.99
CA LEU A 194 14.79 12.64 6.78
C LEU A 194 14.53 11.13 6.97
N SER A 195 13.55 10.74 7.79
CA SER A 195 13.18 9.32 7.80
C SER A 195 12.46 9.00 6.50
N GLY A 196 12.79 7.90 5.83
CA GLY A 196 12.14 7.48 4.59
C GLY A 196 10.64 7.17 4.70
N LYS A 197 10.07 7.39 5.88
CA LYS A 197 8.65 7.33 6.21
C LYS A 197 7.95 8.69 6.10
N ALA A 198 8.72 9.77 6.23
CA ALA A 198 8.18 11.11 6.08
C ALA A 198 7.71 11.29 4.64
N GLY A 199 6.54 11.85 4.46
CA GLY A 199 6.02 12.21 3.16
C GLY A 199 5.00 11.26 2.55
N LYS A 200 4.75 10.08 3.10
CA LYS A 200 3.63 9.22 2.70
C LYS A 200 2.51 9.31 3.71
N ILE A 201 1.28 9.59 3.28
CA ILE A 201 0.08 9.55 4.11
C ILE A 201 -0.99 8.76 3.37
N THR A 202 -1.39 7.63 3.93
CA THR A 202 -2.42 6.76 3.37
C THR A 202 -3.74 6.96 4.07
N LEU A 203 -4.78 7.23 3.29
CA LEU A 203 -6.16 7.25 3.74
C LEU A 203 -6.91 6.06 3.15
N LEU A 204 -7.61 5.32 4.02
CA LEU A 204 -8.45 4.22 3.60
C LEU A 204 -9.74 4.74 2.96
N TYR A 205 -10.31 3.98 2.05
CA TYR A 205 -11.58 4.36 1.43
C TYR A 205 -12.72 4.48 2.44
N THR A 206 -12.69 3.74 3.56
CA THR A 206 -13.67 3.87 4.62
C THR A 206 -13.64 5.26 5.26
N GLU A 207 -12.45 5.86 5.40
CA GLU A 207 -12.26 7.20 5.98
C GLU A 207 -12.73 8.33 5.03
N LEU A 208 -12.87 8.00 3.73
CA LEU A 208 -13.26 8.92 2.67
C LEU A 208 -14.64 8.61 2.09
N ARG A 209 -15.39 7.65 2.66
CA ARG A 209 -16.55 6.99 2.06
C ARG A 209 -17.57 7.95 1.46
N ASP A 210 -17.91 9.00 2.18
CA ASP A 210 -18.94 9.96 1.77
C ASP A 210 -18.47 10.92 0.66
N LEU A 211 -17.20 10.93 0.37
CA LEU A 211 -16.58 11.80 -0.65
C LEU A 211 -16.38 11.07 -1.98
N LEU A 212 -16.30 9.72 -1.93
CA LEU A 212 -15.89 8.90 -3.06
C LEU A 212 -16.93 8.88 -4.18
N LYS A 213 -16.44 8.91 -5.41
CA LYS A 213 -17.26 8.70 -6.62
C LYS A 213 -17.32 7.20 -6.92
N LEU A 214 -18.31 6.54 -6.33
CA LEU A 214 -18.59 5.11 -6.50
C LEU A 214 -19.76 4.90 -7.49
N GLY A 215 -19.90 3.67 -7.98
CA GLY A 215 -20.93 3.24 -8.89
C GLY A 215 -20.41 2.72 -10.22
N GLU A 216 -21.27 2.13 -11.03
CA GLU A 216 -20.91 1.45 -12.28
C GLU A 216 -20.08 2.34 -13.21
N GLY A 217 -18.95 1.80 -13.68
CA GLY A 217 -18.03 2.46 -14.62
C GLY A 217 -17.07 3.50 -14.00
N THR A 218 -17.19 3.83 -12.71
CA THR A 218 -16.25 4.75 -12.07
C THR A 218 -14.88 4.08 -11.85
N VAL A 219 -13.83 4.90 -11.79
CA VAL A 219 -12.44 4.43 -11.57
C VAL A 219 -12.34 3.60 -10.29
N LEU A 220 -12.89 4.09 -9.18
CA LEU A 220 -12.79 3.42 -7.88
C LEU A 220 -13.55 2.09 -7.85
N THR A 221 -14.70 1.99 -8.52
CA THR A 221 -15.43 0.72 -8.62
C THR A 221 -14.67 -0.30 -9.47
N ARG A 222 -14.06 0.12 -10.58
CA ARG A 222 -13.20 -0.75 -11.41
C ARG A 222 -11.91 -1.19 -10.67
N LEU A 223 -11.39 -0.34 -9.80
CA LEU A 223 -10.25 -0.62 -8.93
C LEU A 223 -10.59 -1.64 -7.81
N GLY A 224 -11.88 -1.82 -7.48
CA GLY A 224 -12.33 -2.70 -6.40
C GLY A 224 -12.61 -1.98 -5.07
N ALA A 225 -12.55 -0.65 -5.02
CA ALA A 225 -12.81 0.13 -3.80
C ALA A 225 -14.22 -0.08 -3.24
N GLU A 226 -15.22 -0.16 -4.12
CA GLU A 226 -16.61 -0.43 -3.71
C GLU A 226 -16.75 -1.80 -3.04
N GLU A 227 -16.01 -2.79 -3.54
CA GLU A 227 -15.96 -4.12 -2.95
C GLU A 227 -15.29 -4.11 -1.57
N ALA A 228 -14.22 -3.36 -1.40
CA ALA A 228 -13.53 -3.20 -0.11
C ALA A 228 -14.45 -2.58 0.96
N LEU A 229 -15.43 -1.78 0.55
CA LEU A 229 -16.38 -1.08 1.42
C LEU A 229 -17.72 -1.79 1.61
N THR A 230 -17.98 -2.90 0.90
CA THR A 230 -19.29 -3.55 0.87
C THR A 230 -19.25 -4.91 1.55
N LEU A 231 -20.04 -5.06 2.62
CA LEU A 231 -20.20 -6.33 3.32
C LEU A 231 -21.47 -7.06 2.81
N ASN A 232 -21.27 -8.23 2.20
CA ASN A 232 -22.34 -9.05 1.63
C ASN A 232 -21.93 -10.55 1.59
N ALA A 233 -22.79 -11.40 1.05
CA ALA A 233 -22.49 -12.85 0.97
C ALA A 233 -21.21 -13.18 0.18
N GLN A 234 -20.90 -12.42 -0.89
CA GLN A 234 -19.66 -12.60 -1.66
C GLN A 234 -18.44 -12.17 -0.85
N SER A 235 -18.57 -11.10 -0.06
CA SER A 235 -17.52 -10.65 0.86
C SER A 235 -17.20 -11.73 1.89
N ALA A 236 -18.20 -12.45 2.41
CA ALA A 236 -17.98 -13.53 3.36
C ALA A 236 -17.07 -14.64 2.81
N GLU A 237 -17.25 -15.02 1.54
CA GLU A 237 -16.38 -16.00 0.88
C GLU A 237 -14.94 -15.49 0.76
N LYS A 238 -14.76 -14.23 0.40
CA LYS A 238 -13.43 -13.60 0.29
C LYS A 238 -12.74 -13.42 1.65
N ILE A 239 -13.50 -13.01 2.67
CA ILE A 239 -13.01 -12.93 4.05
C ILE A 239 -12.52 -14.31 4.49
N ARG A 240 -13.33 -15.35 4.31
CA ARG A 240 -12.95 -16.72 4.68
C ARG A 240 -11.70 -17.19 3.94
N ALA A 241 -11.60 -16.95 2.64
CA ALA A 241 -10.45 -17.32 1.84
C ALA A 241 -9.17 -16.58 2.27
N ALA A 242 -9.26 -15.29 2.59
CA ALA A 242 -8.12 -14.51 3.08
C ALA A 242 -7.67 -14.99 4.47
N VAL A 243 -8.61 -15.26 5.39
CA VAL A 243 -8.30 -15.80 6.73
C VAL A 243 -7.69 -17.20 6.63
N GLU A 244 -8.23 -18.07 5.75
CA GLU A 244 -7.66 -19.41 5.50
C GLU A 244 -6.22 -19.33 4.96
N ALA A 245 -5.89 -18.28 4.22
CA ALA A 245 -4.53 -17.98 3.77
C ALA A 245 -3.67 -17.28 4.85
N GLY A 246 -4.19 -17.02 6.05
CA GLY A 246 -3.48 -16.31 7.13
C GLY A 246 -3.23 -14.83 6.82
N GLN A 247 -4.12 -14.15 6.08
CA GLN A 247 -3.89 -12.80 5.57
C GLN A 247 -5.01 -11.83 5.93
N ILE A 248 -4.64 -10.55 6.05
CA ILE A 248 -5.57 -9.42 5.98
C ILE A 248 -5.18 -8.62 4.71
N PRO A 249 -6.06 -8.44 3.72
CA PRO A 249 -5.76 -7.69 2.51
C PRO A 249 -5.20 -6.28 2.81
N GLY A 250 -4.17 -5.91 2.09
CA GLY A 250 -3.47 -4.64 2.30
C GLY A 250 -2.38 -4.69 3.38
N ILE A 251 -2.27 -5.78 4.17
CA ILE A 251 -1.19 -5.97 5.13
C ILE A 251 -0.24 -7.05 4.60
N PRO A 252 1.07 -6.77 4.46
CA PRO A 252 2.00 -7.67 3.78
C PRO A 252 2.46 -8.88 4.60
N ALA A 253 2.05 -8.97 5.87
CA ALA A 253 2.36 -10.10 6.75
C ALA A 253 1.42 -11.30 6.49
N VAL A 254 1.95 -12.52 6.70
CA VAL A 254 1.19 -13.77 6.60
C VAL A 254 1.37 -14.57 7.89
N VAL A 255 0.28 -15.04 8.48
CA VAL A 255 0.34 -15.88 9.69
C VAL A 255 1.11 -17.18 9.39
N GLY A 256 2.07 -17.52 10.24
CA GLY A 256 2.95 -18.67 10.09
C GLY A 256 4.25 -18.39 9.32
N GLU A 257 4.43 -17.22 8.69
CA GLU A 257 5.71 -16.90 8.05
C GLU A 257 6.81 -16.61 9.06
N GLN A 258 8.06 -16.81 8.64
CA GLN A 258 9.22 -16.46 9.46
C GLN A 258 9.34 -14.94 9.59
N LEU A 259 9.52 -14.44 10.81
CA LEU A 259 9.64 -13.00 11.08
C LEU A 259 10.81 -12.37 10.33
N THR A 260 11.93 -13.09 10.18
CA THR A 260 13.09 -12.63 9.40
C THR A 260 12.76 -12.39 7.93
N ALA A 261 11.93 -13.24 7.32
CA ALA A 261 11.50 -13.07 5.93
C ALA A 261 10.59 -11.83 5.75
N LEU A 262 9.80 -11.49 6.76
CA LEU A 262 9.01 -10.26 6.76
C LEU A 262 9.91 -9.02 6.91
N ILE A 263 10.90 -9.07 7.83
CA ILE A 263 11.86 -7.98 8.08
C ILE A 263 12.71 -7.68 6.83
N GLU A 264 13.09 -8.69 6.06
CA GLU A 264 13.84 -8.50 4.80
C GLU A 264 13.03 -7.72 3.74
N ARG A 265 11.71 -7.81 3.77
CA ARG A 265 10.81 -7.14 2.82
C ARG A 265 10.33 -5.77 3.31
N TYR A 266 10.08 -5.66 4.62
CA TYR A 266 9.48 -4.48 5.22
C TYR A 266 10.19 -4.11 6.52
N PRO A 267 10.53 -2.83 6.72
CA PRO A 267 11.09 -2.38 8.00
C PRO A 267 10.03 -2.52 9.09
N LEU A 268 10.42 -3.18 10.18
CA LEU A 268 9.59 -3.38 11.36
C LEU A 268 10.17 -2.61 12.55
N ARG A 269 9.27 -2.03 13.34
CA ARG A 269 9.59 -1.43 14.64
C ARG A 269 9.00 -2.30 15.75
N LEU A 270 9.85 -2.72 16.69
CA LEU A 270 9.40 -3.40 17.90
C LEU A 270 8.57 -2.44 18.75
N ASP A 271 7.39 -2.89 19.19
CA ASP A 271 6.63 -2.20 20.20
C ASP A 271 7.31 -2.38 21.57
N PRO A 272 7.38 -1.34 22.42
CA PRO A 272 7.92 -1.46 23.77
C PRO A 272 7.10 -2.43 24.64
N ASP A 273 5.83 -2.60 24.33
CA ASP A 273 4.92 -3.47 25.04
C ASP A 273 4.94 -4.90 24.53
N TYR A 274 4.38 -5.80 25.31
CA TYR A 274 4.31 -7.23 24.98
C TYR A 274 2.96 -7.81 25.42
N PHE A 275 2.56 -8.89 24.78
CA PHE A 275 1.39 -9.67 25.19
C PHE A 275 1.82 -11.00 25.82
N PRO A 276 0.95 -11.69 26.59
CA PRO A 276 1.24 -13.03 27.08
C PRO A 276 1.51 -14.01 25.94
N GLY A 277 2.79 -14.33 25.69
CA GLY A 277 3.20 -15.26 24.62
C GLY A 277 4.11 -14.66 23.56
N GLY A 278 4.32 -13.33 23.54
CA GLY A 278 5.20 -12.74 22.52
C GLY A 278 5.30 -11.22 22.48
N ARG A 279 5.63 -10.71 21.31
CA ARG A 279 5.87 -9.29 21.05
C ARG A 279 5.03 -8.80 19.90
N PHE A 280 4.71 -7.49 19.95
CA PHE A 280 4.13 -6.75 18.84
C PHE A 280 5.21 -6.08 18.02
N PHE A 281 5.02 -6.07 16.70
CA PHE A 281 5.79 -5.24 15.78
C PHE A 281 4.85 -4.40 14.94
N HIS A 282 5.30 -3.19 14.62
CA HIS A 282 4.62 -2.31 13.67
C HIS A 282 5.35 -2.35 12.34
N LEU A 283 4.61 -2.41 11.27
CA LEU A 283 5.09 -2.10 9.94
C LEU A 283 5.34 -0.58 9.86
N GLU A 284 6.51 -0.19 9.43
CA GLU A 284 6.94 1.21 9.53
C GLU A 284 6.45 2.12 8.38
N ASP A 285 5.75 1.61 7.36
CA ASP A 285 5.13 2.42 6.32
C ASP A 285 3.73 2.88 6.77
N ASP A 286 3.36 4.13 6.49
CA ASP A 286 2.06 4.70 6.84
C ASP A 286 0.88 3.98 6.18
N ALA A 287 1.12 3.30 5.06
CA ALA A 287 0.13 2.42 4.43
C ALA A 287 -0.40 1.34 5.40
N PHE A 288 0.39 0.96 6.40
CA PHE A 288 0.06 -0.06 7.39
C PHE A 288 -0.15 0.51 8.79
N ARG A 289 -0.41 1.81 8.91
CA ARG A 289 -0.74 2.45 10.18
C ARG A 289 -1.93 1.74 10.83
N GLY A 290 -1.84 1.48 12.14
CA GLY A 290 -2.83 0.69 12.88
C GLY A 290 -2.71 -0.83 12.69
N ALA A 291 -1.72 -1.31 11.93
CA ALA A 291 -1.45 -2.73 11.81
C ALA A 291 -0.33 -3.19 12.76
N TYR A 292 -0.56 -4.33 13.39
CA TYR A 292 0.35 -4.98 14.32
C TYR A 292 0.63 -6.40 13.86
N VAL A 293 1.90 -6.80 13.92
CA VAL A 293 2.33 -8.18 13.72
C VAL A 293 2.59 -8.79 15.09
N LEU A 294 1.86 -9.84 15.42
CA LEU A 294 2.01 -10.60 16.65
C LEU A 294 2.98 -11.74 16.39
N THR A 295 3.96 -11.92 17.27
CA THR A 295 5.00 -12.95 17.10
C THR A 295 5.24 -13.69 18.39
N ASP A 296 5.88 -14.88 18.32
CA ASP A 296 6.36 -15.65 19.48
C ASP A 296 7.75 -15.17 19.97
N ALA A 297 8.25 -14.04 19.48
CA ALA A 297 9.52 -13.47 19.90
C ALA A 297 9.47 -13.08 21.38
N LEU A 298 10.28 -13.72 22.21
CA LEU A 298 10.37 -13.43 23.65
C LEU A 298 11.59 -12.58 24.00
N LEU A 299 12.64 -12.61 23.16
CA LEU A 299 13.92 -11.96 23.36
C LEU A 299 14.29 -11.12 22.12
N GLU A 300 15.43 -10.45 22.16
CA GLU A 300 15.94 -9.65 21.04
C GLU A 300 16.46 -10.46 19.83
N THR A 301 16.47 -11.79 19.93
CA THR A 301 16.90 -12.68 18.84
C THR A 301 15.67 -13.29 18.17
N TRP A 302 15.44 -12.94 16.91
CA TRP A 302 14.19 -13.28 16.19
C TRP A 302 14.38 -14.32 15.08
N ASP A 303 15.57 -14.94 15.00
CA ASP A 303 15.95 -15.85 13.91
C ASP A 303 15.03 -17.07 13.73
N HIS A 304 14.27 -17.42 14.77
CA HIS A 304 13.35 -18.56 14.75
C HIS A 304 11.90 -18.15 15.03
N SER A 305 11.65 -16.84 15.16
CA SER A 305 10.31 -16.35 15.46
C SER A 305 9.41 -16.39 14.24
N VAL A 306 8.15 -16.69 14.48
CA VAL A 306 7.09 -16.72 13.45
C VAL A 306 6.03 -15.65 13.72
N VAL A 307 5.35 -15.23 12.66
CA VAL A 307 4.14 -14.42 12.76
C VAL A 307 3.02 -15.30 13.29
N GLN A 308 2.60 -15.09 14.53
CA GLN A 308 1.49 -15.80 15.16
C GLN A 308 0.13 -15.20 14.81
N GLY A 309 0.12 -13.93 14.46
CA GLY A 309 -1.09 -13.23 14.10
C GLY A 309 -0.84 -11.87 13.52
N ILE A 310 -1.89 -11.34 12.93
CA ILE A 310 -1.96 -9.99 12.40
C ILE A 310 -3.17 -9.33 13.06
N ARG A 311 -2.99 -8.13 13.61
CA ARG A 311 -4.07 -7.27 14.08
C ARG A 311 -4.09 -6.01 13.26
N THR A 312 -5.27 -5.49 12.99
CA THR A 312 -5.42 -4.13 12.49
C THR A 312 -6.58 -3.43 13.19
N ASP A 313 -6.34 -2.19 13.59
CA ASP A 313 -7.33 -1.28 14.16
C ASP A 313 -7.83 -0.28 13.09
N ARG A 314 -7.39 -0.48 11.85
CA ARG A 314 -7.72 0.38 10.71
C ARG A 314 -7.80 -0.48 9.45
N ALA A 315 -9.00 -0.77 8.97
CA ALA A 315 -9.24 -1.70 7.87
C ALA A 315 -10.45 -1.38 6.99
N ASN A 316 -10.34 -1.82 5.73
CA ASN A 316 -11.45 -2.12 4.82
C ASN A 316 -11.29 -3.58 4.36
N PHE A 317 -11.66 -4.52 5.18
CA PHE A 317 -11.50 -5.94 4.89
C PHE A 317 -12.77 -6.50 4.26
N TYR A 318 -12.98 -6.29 2.95
CA TYR A 318 -14.18 -6.70 2.22
C TYR A 318 -15.48 -6.31 2.93
N GLY A 319 -15.57 -5.05 3.32
CA GLY A 319 -16.72 -4.51 4.02
C GLY A 319 -16.70 -4.66 5.54
N LEU A 320 -15.74 -5.37 6.14
CA LEU A 320 -15.39 -5.22 7.54
C LEU A 320 -14.57 -3.94 7.69
N CYS A 321 -15.25 -2.83 7.92
CA CYS A 321 -14.64 -1.51 8.03
C CYS A 321 -14.62 -1.09 9.49
N THR A 322 -13.44 -0.85 10.06
CA THR A 322 -13.30 -0.31 11.42
C THR A 322 -14.01 1.04 11.53
N ASP A 323 -14.52 1.34 12.71
CA ASP A 323 -15.33 2.53 13.05
C ASP A 323 -16.66 2.68 12.29
N VAL A 324 -17.04 1.68 11.47
CA VAL A 324 -18.24 1.71 10.63
C VAL A 324 -19.11 0.46 10.79
N THR A 325 -18.53 -0.73 10.57
CA THR A 325 -19.30 -1.97 10.50
C THR A 325 -19.76 -2.41 11.89
N THR A 326 -21.04 -2.72 12.01
CA THR A 326 -21.64 -3.17 13.28
C THR A 326 -21.53 -4.68 13.47
N GLN A 327 -21.56 -5.13 14.74
CA GLN A 327 -21.59 -6.55 15.10
C GLN A 327 -22.78 -7.28 14.46
N ALA A 328 -23.94 -6.63 14.39
CA ALA A 328 -25.12 -7.20 13.76
C ALA A 328 -24.91 -7.45 12.25
N GLU A 329 -24.23 -6.53 11.56
CA GLU A 329 -23.97 -6.64 10.12
C GLU A 329 -23.01 -7.81 9.82
N TRP A 330 -21.87 -7.93 10.52
CA TRP A 330 -20.97 -9.03 10.21
C TRP A 330 -21.56 -10.40 10.63
N ARG A 331 -22.32 -10.50 11.72
CA ARG A 331 -23.03 -11.73 12.07
C ARG A 331 -24.09 -12.11 11.04
N ALA A 332 -24.78 -11.14 10.47
CA ALA A 332 -25.74 -11.39 9.39
C ALA A 332 -25.08 -12.00 8.14
N VAL A 333 -23.81 -11.67 7.88
CA VAL A 333 -23.08 -12.08 6.67
C VAL A 333 -22.19 -13.31 6.94
N LEU A 334 -21.43 -13.32 8.04
CA LEU A 334 -20.52 -14.43 8.37
C LEU A 334 -21.22 -15.60 9.10
N GLY A 335 -22.42 -15.35 9.65
CA GLY A 335 -23.13 -16.27 10.52
C GLY A 335 -22.78 -16.07 12.00
N GLU A 336 -23.34 -16.94 12.86
CA GLU A 336 -23.03 -16.91 14.29
C GLU A 336 -21.56 -17.27 14.53
N PRO A 337 -20.87 -16.58 15.45
CA PRO A 337 -19.49 -16.90 15.77
C PRO A 337 -19.39 -18.24 16.52
N ASP A 338 -18.24 -18.91 16.43
CA ASP A 338 -17.94 -20.12 17.21
C ASP A 338 -17.85 -19.82 18.71
N ALA A 339 -17.40 -18.60 19.06
CA ALA A 339 -17.41 -18.09 20.43
C ALA A 339 -17.60 -16.56 20.41
N SER A 340 -18.21 -16.05 21.47
CA SER A 340 -18.35 -14.62 21.72
C SER A 340 -17.96 -14.35 23.18
N VAL A 341 -17.05 -13.39 23.40
CA VAL A 341 -16.46 -13.10 24.71
C VAL A 341 -16.58 -11.60 24.99
N ASP A 342 -17.16 -11.29 26.14
CA ASP A 342 -17.17 -9.90 26.63
C ASP A 342 -15.79 -9.53 27.16
N ILE A 343 -15.27 -8.41 26.69
CA ILE A 343 -13.98 -7.85 27.08
C ILE A 343 -14.25 -6.75 28.10
N ASN A 344 -13.85 -7.00 29.34
CA ASN A 344 -13.96 -6.05 30.44
C ASN A 344 -12.74 -5.11 30.49
N GLU A 345 -12.69 -4.16 31.43
CA GLU A 345 -11.61 -3.18 31.56
C GLU A 345 -10.22 -3.82 31.78
N ASP A 346 -10.12 -4.91 32.55
CA ASP A 346 -8.85 -5.58 32.82
C ASP A 346 -8.32 -6.32 31.58
N ASP A 347 -9.21 -7.00 30.84
CA ASP A 347 -8.88 -7.68 29.60
C ASP A 347 -8.58 -6.67 28.49
N ALA A 348 -9.35 -5.58 28.39
CA ALA A 348 -9.15 -4.49 27.44
C ALA A 348 -7.76 -3.89 27.61
N TYR A 349 -7.37 -3.56 28.85
CA TYR A 349 -6.02 -3.05 29.15
C TYR A 349 -4.92 -4.05 28.73
N SER A 350 -5.11 -5.35 29.02
CA SER A 350 -4.10 -6.38 28.73
C SER A 350 -3.89 -6.62 27.24
N TYR A 351 -4.88 -6.33 26.40
CA TYR A 351 -4.82 -6.54 24.95
C TYR A 351 -4.85 -5.24 24.15
N TYR A 352 -4.78 -4.07 24.80
CA TYR A 352 -4.90 -2.75 24.14
C TYR A 352 -6.16 -2.65 23.27
N LEU A 353 -7.29 -3.04 23.83
CA LEU A 353 -8.61 -2.99 23.22
C LEU A 353 -9.51 -2.06 24.00
N ASP A 354 -10.61 -1.65 23.38
CA ASP A 354 -11.72 -1.03 24.09
C ASP A 354 -12.56 -2.07 24.84
N VAL A 355 -13.30 -1.65 25.85
CA VAL A 355 -14.32 -2.50 26.47
C VAL A 355 -15.41 -2.80 25.45
N GLY A 356 -15.78 -4.06 25.32
CA GLY A 356 -16.75 -4.47 24.33
C GLY A 356 -16.90 -5.97 24.18
N THR A 357 -17.07 -6.45 22.95
CA THR A 357 -17.28 -7.88 22.68
C THR A 357 -16.37 -8.36 21.55
N SER A 358 -15.75 -9.52 21.70
CA SER A 358 -14.98 -10.17 20.64
C SER A 358 -15.70 -11.42 20.14
N ASP A 359 -15.96 -11.48 18.84
CA ASP A 359 -16.48 -12.63 18.12
C ASP A 359 -15.35 -13.41 17.47
N TYR A 360 -15.36 -14.74 17.60
CA TYR A 360 -14.35 -15.65 17.09
C TYR A 360 -14.93 -16.59 16.06
N TYR A 361 -14.28 -16.71 14.90
CA TYR A 361 -14.63 -17.62 13.81
C TYR A 361 -13.43 -18.48 13.47
N ASN A 362 -13.55 -19.81 13.60
CA ASN A 362 -12.49 -20.75 13.21
C ASN A 362 -12.61 -21.05 11.72
N ILE A 363 -11.57 -20.76 10.96
CA ILE A 363 -11.55 -20.86 9.49
C ILE A 363 -10.28 -21.59 9.07
N GLY A 364 -10.40 -22.87 8.70
CA GLY A 364 -9.24 -23.72 8.42
C GLY A 364 -8.36 -23.88 9.65
N GLU A 365 -7.08 -23.57 9.52
CA GLU A 365 -6.09 -23.59 10.60
C GLU A 365 -5.95 -22.25 11.33
N HIS A 366 -6.74 -21.24 10.93
CA HIS A 366 -6.68 -19.89 11.45
C HIS A 366 -7.98 -19.49 12.16
N GLN A 367 -7.88 -18.43 12.95
CA GLN A 367 -9.01 -17.84 13.64
C GLN A 367 -9.13 -16.35 13.24
N LEU A 368 -10.34 -15.96 12.82
CA LEU A 368 -10.73 -14.56 12.68
C LEU A 368 -11.34 -14.11 14.00
N ARG A 369 -10.80 -13.04 14.59
CA ARG A 369 -11.41 -12.36 15.72
C ARG A 369 -11.84 -10.95 15.30
N LEU A 370 -13.10 -10.62 15.52
CA LEU A 370 -13.68 -9.30 15.31
C LEU A 370 -14.02 -8.71 16.67
N HIS A 371 -13.36 -7.60 17.01
CA HIS A 371 -13.60 -6.91 18.27
C HIS A 371 -14.45 -5.67 18.04
N ALA A 372 -15.58 -5.58 18.72
CA ALA A 372 -16.46 -4.42 18.77
C ALA A 372 -16.28 -3.64 20.07
N ASP A 373 -16.48 -2.33 20.02
CA ASP A 373 -16.64 -1.50 21.20
C ASP A 373 -17.97 -1.76 21.95
N ALA A 374 -18.21 -1.03 23.02
CA ALA A 374 -19.45 -1.13 23.79
C ALA A 374 -20.74 -0.75 23.01
N ASN A 375 -20.62 -0.08 21.87
CA ASN A 375 -21.74 0.26 20.97
C ASN A 375 -21.93 -0.82 19.88
N GLY A 376 -21.08 -1.84 19.85
CA GLY A 376 -21.12 -2.89 18.84
C GLY A 376 -20.50 -2.47 17.50
N ILE A 377 -19.64 -1.45 17.48
CA ILE A 377 -18.91 -0.99 16.29
C ILE A 377 -17.52 -1.65 16.22
N LEU A 378 -17.17 -2.19 15.06
CA LEU A 378 -15.90 -2.86 14.82
C LEU A 378 -14.72 -1.93 15.09
N GLN A 379 -13.81 -2.33 15.97
CA GLN A 379 -12.60 -1.59 16.34
C GLN A 379 -11.33 -2.28 15.86
N SER A 380 -11.29 -3.61 15.96
CA SER A 380 -10.09 -4.37 15.60
C SER A 380 -10.44 -5.66 14.90
N ILE A 381 -9.60 -6.04 13.95
CA ILE A 381 -9.64 -7.31 13.24
C ILE A 381 -8.35 -8.07 13.52
N PHE A 382 -8.46 -9.34 13.87
CA PHE A 382 -7.32 -10.23 14.07
C PHE A 382 -7.44 -11.45 13.19
N VAL A 383 -6.33 -11.87 12.61
CA VAL A 383 -6.16 -13.20 12.02
C VAL A 383 -5.00 -13.86 12.75
N THR A 384 -5.24 -15.00 13.40
CA THR A 384 -4.26 -15.71 14.22
C THR A 384 -4.22 -17.20 13.88
N GLN A 385 -3.19 -17.90 14.37
CA GLN A 385 -3.16 -19.38 14.36
C GLN A 385 -4.23 -19.95 15.25
#